data_7f26a755c1928a60d18356935e2b6514
#
_entry.id   7f26a755c1928a60d18356935e2b6514
#
_cell.length_a   1.000
_cell.length_b   1.000
_cell.length_c   1.000
_cell.angle_alpha   90.00
_cell.angle_beta   90.00
_cell.angle_gamma   90.00
#
_symmetry.space_group_name_H-M   'P 1'
#
loop_
_entity.id
_entity.type
_entity.pdbx_description
1 polymer ?
#
loop_
_entity_poly.entity_id
_entity_poly.type
_entity_poly.pdbx_seq_one_letter_code
_entity_poly.pdbx_strand_id
1 'polypeptide(L)'
;MAVYRLKLFTPKSGHDLKAKQDCINKGKIAIGWPVDDAKDLKDYCDKAKKRHSADGKNLNRGLKVSLNRLIEMSNNIKNGTENYIWVQVDGLDYRLGKITNSEIFFDNEFGPMMECIWSNAKNKENKIDFDLVPGEILSSFVGRGYVLCHVHCSEEIEKYCKSLYENYKLEINADNIKNLLHYDDLEDLAGLYLQEKKKYYIIPSTNKQGSKLIEYELRDSCGNKACIQCKIGDSEVDVKKIREKYPHHIIYVCTLNEEIDDFGDNKAERIPIKEIFDWMHQKRWS
;
A
#
# COMPACT_ATOMS: atom_id res chain seq x y z
N MET A 1 11.26 12.45 -0.15
CA MET A 1 10.52 11.95 -1.32
C MET A 1 9.08 11.75 -0.89
N ALA A 2 8.12 11.72 -1.81
CA ALA A 2 6.72 11.48 -1.46
C ALA A 2 6.11 10.46 -2.42
N VAL A 3 5.29 9.54 -1.90
CA VAL A 3 4.63 8.50 -2.68
C VAL A 3 3.12 8.71 -2.66
N TYR A 4 2.52 8.61 -3.81
CA TYR A 4 1.08 8.78 -3.99
C TYR A 4 0.48 7.55 -4.69
N ARG A 5 -0.82 7.33 -4.49
CA ARG A 5 -1.59 6.41 -5.31
C ARG A 5 -2.75 7.13 -6.00
N LEU A 6 -3.02 6.77 -7.22
CA LEU A 6 -4.10 7.30 -8.03
C LEU A 6 -5.00 6.16 -8.51
N LYS A 7 -6.28 6.24 -8.15
CA LYS A 7 -7.34 5.48 -8.83
C LYS A 7 -7.79 6.30 -10.02
N LEU A 8 -7.28 6.00 -11.20
CA LEU A 8 -7.68 6.73 -12.41
C LEU A 8 -9.19 6.66 -12.58
N PHE A 9 -9.81 7.83 -12.59
CA PHE A 9 -11.23 8.00 -12.74
C PHE A 9 -11.51 8.83 -13.98
N THR A 10 -12.39 8.31 -14.85
CA THR A 10 -12.88 9.04 -16.01
C THR A 10 -14.36 9.38 -15.81
N PRO A 11 -14.74 10.65 -15.85
CA PRO A 11 -16.07 11.08 -15.40
C PRO A 11 -17.24 10.68 -16.28
N LYS A 12 -17.01 10.45 -17.56
CA LYS A 12 -18.10 10.18 -18.51
C LYS A 12 -18.54 8.73 -18.60
N SER A 13 -17.70 7.78 -18.20
CA SER A 13 -17.98 6.33 -18.37
C SER A 13 -17.73 5.47 -17.13
N GLY A 14 -17.28 6.04 -16.03
CA GLY A 14 -17.06 5.36 -14.76
C GLY A 14 -15.93 4.32 -14.75
N HIS A 15 -15.64 3.62 -15.84
CA HIS A 15 -14.67 2.54 -15.96
C HIS A 15 -14.14 2.33 -17.37
N ASP A 16 -13.96 3.42 -18.15
CA ASP A 16 -13.40 3.30 -19.49
C ASP A 16 -11.89 3.04 -19.43
N LEU A 17 -11.51 1.76 -19.55
CA LEU A 17 -10.11 1.31 -19.59
C LEU A 17 -9.33 1.99 -20.72
N LYS A 18 -9.97 2.23 -21.86
CA LYS A 18 -9.33 2.89 -23.00
C LYS A 18 -8.93 4.32 -22.65
N ALA A 19 -9.80 5.08 -22.01
CA ALA A 19 -9.50 6.45 -21.60
C ALA A 19 -8.38 6.48 -20.53
N LYS A 20 -8.38 5.54 -19.59
CA LYS A 20 -7.27 5.39 -18.63
C LYS A 20 -5.94 5.11 -19.35
N GLN A 21 -5.95 4.17 -20.29
CA GLN A 21 -4.76 3.81 -21.05
C GLN A 21 -4.29 4.98 -21.94
N ASP A 22 -5.19 5.74 -22.53
CA ASP A 22 -4.88 6.93 -23.33
C ASP A 22 -4.21 8.03 -22.48
N CYS A 23 -4.67 8.22 -21.23
CA CYS A 23 -4.06 9.15 -20.29
C CYS A 23 -2.61 8.73 -19.95
N ILE A 24 -2.40 7.43 -19.66
CA ILE A 24 -1.08 6.86 -19.40
C ILE A 24 -0.17 6.99 -20.62
N ASN A 25 -0.65 6.63 -21.80
CA ASN A 25 0.12 6.69 -23.04
C ASN A 25 0.56 8.12 -23.40
N LYS A 26 -0.22 9.11 -22.99
CA LYS A 26 0.12 10.53 -23.11
C LYS A 26 1.09 11.03 -22.03
N GLY A 27 1.58 10.17 -21.15
CA GLY A 27 2.46 10.56 -20.06
C GLY A 27 1.80 11.48 -19.04
N LYS A 28 0.54 11.24 -18.70
CA LYS A 28 -0.24 12.11 -17.82
C LYS A 28 -0.97 11.32 -16.73
N ILE A 29 -1.24 12.00 -15.63
CA ILE A 29 -2.17 11.58 -14.59
C ILE A 29 -3.34 12.55 -14.53
N ALA A 30 -4.55 12.06 -14.25
CA ALA A 30 -5.76 12.86 -14.15
C ALA A 30 -6.60 12.45 -12.94
N ILE A 31 -7.23 13.41 -12.28
CA ILE A 31 -8.08 13.13 -11.12
C ILE A 31 -9.59 13.07 -11.45
N GLY A 32 -9.96 13.36 -12.67
CA GLY A 32 -11.35 13.43 -13.09
C GLY A 32 -12.01 14.79 -12.83
N TRP A 33 -13.35 14.83 -12.84
CA TRP A 33 -14.18 16.03 -12.69
C TRP A 33 -13.89 17.13 -13.75
N PRO A 34 -14.03 16.85 -15.04
CA PRO A 34 -13.77 17.83 -16.08
C PRO A 34 -14.74 19.00 -16.02
N VAL A 35 -14.25 20.16 -16.43
CA VAL A 35 -15.03 21.35 -16.72
C VAL A 35 -14.56 21.93 -18.03
N ASP A 36 -15.47 22.56 -18.76
CA ASP A 36 -15.15 23.06 -20.09
C ASP A 36 -14.30 24.34 -19.98
N ASP A 37 -13.24 24.42 -20.80
CA ASP A 37 -12.41 25.60 -21.04
C ASP A 37 -11.89 26.32 -19.77
N ALA A 38 -11.44 25.56 -18.75
CA ALA A 38 -10.81 26.13 -17.57
C ALA A 38 -9.45 26.76 -17.93
N LYS A 39 -9.29 28.04 -17.59
CA LYS A 39 -8.08 28.81 -17.92
C LYS A 39 -6.99 28.68 -16.86
N ASP A 40 -7.40 28.59 -15.61
CA ASP A 40 -6.53 28.47 -14.45
C ASP A 40 -7.23 27.74 -13.29
N LEU A 41 -6.53 27.55 -12.20
CA LEU A 41 -7.04 26.83 -11.03
C LEU A 41 -8.27 27.52 -10.42
N LYS A 42 -8.32 28.85 -10.42
CA LYS A 42 -9.44 29.61 -9.85
C LYS A 42 -10.67 29.45 -10.72
N ASP A 43 -10.55 29.66 -12.03
CA ASP A 43 -11.61 29.49 -13.02
C ASP A 43 -12.13 28.03 -13.00
N TYR A 44 -11.21 27.05 -12.94
CA TYR A 44 -11.57 25.64 -12.76
C TYR A 44 -12.42 25.41 -11.51
N CYS A 45 -11.98 25.91 -10.35
CA CYS A 45 -12.71 25.74 -9.10
C CYS A 45 -14.12 26.34 -9.14
N ASP A 46 -14.28 27.50 -9.75
CA ASP A 46 -15.58 28.18 -9.84
C ASP A 46 -16.53 27.44 -10.80
N LYS A 47 -16.03 26.92 -11.90
CA LYS A 47 -16.79 26.06 -12.82
C LYS A 47 -17.14 24.70 -12.20
N ALA A 48 -16.19 24.09 -11.49
CA ALA A 48 -16.38 22.79 -10.84
C ALA A 48 -17.40 22.84 -9.69
N LYS A 49 -17.47 23.92 -8.93
CA LYS A 49 -18.53 24.14 -7.94
C LYS A 49 -19.91 24.09 -8.60
N LYS A 50 -20.09 24.79 -9.72
CA LYS A 50 -21.37 24.83 -10.44
C LYS A 50 -21.75 23.48 -11.03
N ARG A 51 -20.79 22.73 -11.57
CA ARG A 51 -21.02 21.48 -12.29
C ARG A 51 -21.11 20.24 -11.41
N HIS A 52 -20.28 20.15 -10.36
CA HIS A 52 -20.05 18.93 -9.59
C HIS A 52 -20.45 19.02 -8.11
N SER A 53 -21.08 20.10 -7.69
CA SER A 53 -21.57 20.26 -6.33
C SER A 53 -23.08 20.29 -6.27
N ALA A 54 -23.64 19.65 -5.23
CA ALA A 54 -25.09 19.65 -5.02
C ALA A 54 -25.67 21.03 -4.68
N ASP A 55 -24.87 21.89 -4.03
CA ASP A 55 -25.26 23.24 -3.61
C ASP A 55 -24.73 24.36 -4.52
N GLY A 56 -23.89 24.02 -5.48
CA GLY A 56 -23.22 24.96 -6.38
C GLY A 56 -22.23 25.93 -5.71
N LYS A 57 -22.03 25.82 -4.40
CA LYS A 57 -21.24 26.75 -3.58
C LYS A 57 -19.88 26.19 -3.19
N ASN A 58 -19.84 24.91 -2.87
CA ASN A 58 -18.66 24.23 -2.39
C ASN A 58 -18.16 23.20 -3.41
N LEU A 59 -16.85 22.93 -3.45
CA LEU A 59 -16.32 21.80 -4.19
C LEU A 59 -16.77 20.48 -3.57
N ASN A 60 -17.09 19.49 -4.40
CA ASN A 60 -17.28 18.12 -3.95
C ASN A 60 -16.07 17.70 -3.10
N ARG A 61 -16.32 17.01 -1.96
CA ARG A 61 -15.28 16.62 -1.00
C ARG A 61 -14.17 15.80 -1.66
N GLY A 62 -14.52 14.84 -2.51
CA GLY A 62 -13.56 14.00 -3.20
C GLY A 62 -12.66 14.80 -4.15
N LEU A 63 -13.28 15.69 -4.94
CA LEU A 63 -12.55 16.60 -5.80
C LEU A 63 -11.62 17.52 -5.01
N LYS A 64 -12.12 18.16 -3.93
CA LYS A 64 -11.32 19.06 -3.10
C LYS A 64 -10.07 18.38 -2.55
N VAL A 65 -10.22 17.16 -2.02
CA VAL A 65 -9.07 16.40 -1.48
C VAL A 65 -8.09 16.04 -2.58
N SER A 66 -8.56 15.52 -3.71
CA SER A 66 -7.68 15.13 -4.83
C SER A 66 -6.97 16.32 -5.46
N LEU A 67 -7.65 17.46 -5.58
CA LEU A 67 -7.06 18.70 -6.09
C LEU A 67 -5.98 19.24 -5.15
N ASN A 68 -6.22 19.22 -3.83
CA ASN A 68 -5.21 19.60 -2.85
C ASN A 68 -3.95 18.73 -2.95
N ARG A 69 -4.09 17.44 -3.27
CA ARG A 69 -2.94 16.55 -3.50
C ARG A 69 -2.17 16.89 -4.77
N LEU A 70 -2.83 17.30 -5.86
CA LEU A 70 -2.13 17.82 -7.04
C LEU A 70 -1.35 19.10 -6.71
N ILE A 71 -1.95 20.01 -5.94
CA ILE A 71 -1.28 21.25 -5.48
C ILE A 71 -0.07 20.92 -4.59
N GLU A 72 -0.21 19.95 -3.68
CA GLU A 72 0.88 19.47 -2.83
C GLU A 72 2.04 18.94 -3.68
N MET A 73 1.75 18.06 -4.68
CA MET A 73 2.76 17.54 -5.60
C MET A 73 3.45 18.66 -6.39
N SER A 74 2.70 19.64 -6.87
CA SER A 74 3.23 20.82 -7.54
C SER A 74 4.22 21.60 -6.63
N ASN A 75 3.84 21.81 -5.37
CA ASN A 75 4.69 22.51 -4.39
C ASN A 75 5.93 21.67 -4.02
N ASN A 76 5.78 20.36 -3.87
CA ASN A 76 6.89 19.45 -3.62
C ASN A 76 7.98 19.58 -4.69
N ILE A 77 7.57 19.58 -5.99
CA ILE A 77 8.52 19.72 -7.10
C ILE A 77 9.25 21.06 -7.03
N LYS A 78 8.51 22.16 -6.79
CA LYS A 78 9.12 23.51 -6.63
C LYS A 78 10.13 23.56 -5.49
N ASN A 79 9.94 22.73 -4.46
CA ASN A 79 10.82 22.60 -3.31
C ASN A 79 11.91 21.52 -3.47
N GLY A 80 12.05 20.92 -4.66
CA GLY A 80 13.04 19.89 -4.95
C GLY A 80 12.70 18.48 -4.41
N THR A 81 11.45 18.26 -3.96
CA THR A 81 10.99 16.97 -3.48
C THR A 81 10.46 16.13 -4.66
N GLU A 82 11.00 14.92 -4.85
CA GLU A 82 10.53 13.97 -5.85
C GLU A 82 9.17 13.40 -5.44
N ASN A 83 8.25 13.27 -6.42
CA ASN A 83 6.94 12.65 -6.23
C ASN A 83 6.83 11.41 -7.12
N TYR A 84 6.60 10.26 -6.51
CA TYR A 84 6.29 9.01 -7.19
C TYR A 84 4.81 8.70 -7.08
N ILE A 85 4.24 8.12 -8.11
CA ILE A 85 2.81 7.83 -8.16
C ILE A 85 2.54 6.42 -8.66
N TRP A 86 1.79 5.68 -7.90
CA TRP A 86 1.25 4.39 -8.27
C TRP A 86 -0.14 4.53 -8.85
N VAL A 87 -0.38 3.83 -9.95
CA VAL A 87 -1.68 3.82 -10.63
C VAL A 87 -2.09 2.38 -10.85
N GLN A 88 -3.30 2.03 -10.40
CA GLN A 88 -3.97 0.79 -10.77
C GLN A 88 -4.83 1.07 -12.01
N VAL A 89 -4.47 0.46 -13.12
CA VAL A 89 -5.21 0.64 -14.40
C VAL A 89 -6.42 -0.29 -14.42
N ASP A 90 -6.19 -1.58 -14.17
CA ASP A 90 -7.22 -2.62 -14.10
C ASP A 90 -6.69 -3.84 -13.32
N GLY A 91 -7.52 -4.41 -12.43
CA GLY A 91 -7.19 -5.63 -11.71
C GLY A 91 -5.78 -5.63 -11.11
N LEU A 92 -4.89 -6.44 -11.68
CA LEU A 92 -3.48 -6.58 -11.29
C LEU A 92 -2.52 -5.75 -12.15
N ASP A 93 -3.03 -4.83 -12.97
CA ASP A 93 -2.23 -3.96 -13.82
C ASP A 93 -1.84 -2.67 -13.09
N TYR A 94 -0.60 -2.60 -12.64
CA TYR A 94 -0.05 -1.45 -11.92
C TYR A 94 0.98 -0.71 -12.77
N ARG A 95 1.06 0.61 -12.54
CA ARG A 95 2.08 1.50 -13.12
C ARG A 95 2.73 2.31 -12.01
N LEU A 96 4.03 2.53 -12.16
CA LEU A 96 4.78 3.45 -11.32
C LEU A 96 5.31 4.58 -12.18
N GLY A 97 5.03 5.81 -11.80
CA GLY A 97 5.49 7.00 -12.50
C GLY A 97 6.10 8.02 -11.56
N LYS A 98 6.82 8.97 -12.16
CA LYS A 98 7.39 10.13 -11.48
C LYS A 98 6.79 11.40 -12.06
N ILE A 99 6.29 12.28 -11.21
CA ILE A 99 5.78 13.58 -11.62
C ILE A 99 6.99 14.50 -11.81
N THR A 100 7.11 15.06 -13.01
CA THR A 100 8.31 15.79 -13.44
C THR A 100 8.09 17.28 -13.60
N ASN A 101 6.83 17.71 -13.73
CA ASN A 101 6.47 19.10 -13.93
C ASN A 101 5.53 19.57 -12.81
N SER A 102 5.75 20.78 -12.30
CA SER A 102 4.91 21.38 -11.28
C SER A 102 3.61 22.01 -11.82
N GLU A 103 3.43 22.03 -13.11
CA GLU A 103 2.26 22.63 -13.75
C GLU A 103 1.03 21.71 -13.66
N ILE A 104 -0.11 22.28 -13.32
CA ILE A 104 -1.42 21.60 -13.33
C ILE A 104 -2.17 22.09 -14.56
N PHE A 105 -2.48 21.14 -15.45
CA PHE A 105 -3.26 21.40 -16.66
C PHE A 105 -4.74 21.09 -16.42
N PHE A 106 -5.62 21.69 -17.22
CA PHE A 106 -7.05 21.46 -17.15
C PHE A 106 -7.54 20.96 -18.51
N ASP A 107 -8.06 19.74 -18.52
CA ASP A 107 -8.55 19.07 -19.72
C ASP A 107 -10.07 18.93 -19.68
N ASN A 108 -10.72 19.13 -20.82
CA ASN A 108 -12.18 19.11 -20.93
C ASN A 108 -12.79 17.70 -20.77
N GLU A 109 -11.96 16.65 -20.93
CA GLU A 109 -12.37 15.23 -20.78
C GLU A 109 -11.93 14.64 -19.45
N PHE A 110 -10.70 14.94 -19.01
CA PHE A 110 -10.05 14.29 -17.86
C PHE A 110 -9.98 15.17 -16.62
N GLY A 111 -10.29 16.48 -16.71
CA GLY A 111 -10.20 17.43 -15.62
C GLY A 111 -8.74 17.83 -15.29
N PRO A 112 -8.42 18.12 -14.03
CA PRO A 112 -7.06 18.50 -13.64
C PRO A 112 -6.06 17.37 -13.82
N MET A 113 -4.93 17.68 -14.45
CA MET A 113 -3.88 16.75 -14.82
C MET A 113 -2.49 17.29 -14.49
N MET A 114 -1.51 16.37 -14.36
CA MET A 114 -0.07 16.66 -14.33
C MET A 114 0.68 15.72 -15.26
N GLU A 115 1.87 16.14 -15.70
CA GLU A 115 2.76 15.30 -16.47
C GLU A 115 3.44 14.26 -15.60
N CYS A 116 3.59 13.06 -16.15
CA CYS A 116 4.17 11.90 -15.48
C CYS A 116 5.05 11.13 -16.46
N ILE A 117 6.25 10.79 -16.05
CA ILE A 117 7.10 9.84 -16.76
C ILE A 117 6.93 8.48 -16.09
N TRP A 118 6.49 7.50 -16.87
CA TRP A 118 6.29 6.14 -16.40
C TRP A 118 7.61 5.38 -16.38
N SER A 119 7.77 4.51 -15.38
CA SER A 119 8.94 3.62 -15.30
C SER A 119 8.96 2.66 -16.49
N ASN A 120 10.13 2.53 -17.12
CA ASN A 120 10.40 1.55 -18.18
C ASN A 120 10.82 0.19 -17.60
N ALA A 121 10.60 -0.08 -16.33
CA ALA A 121 11.04 -1.28 -15.66
C ALA A 121 10.44 -2.53 -16.32
N LYS A 122 11.27 -3.20 -17.09
CA LYS A 122 11.18 -4.58 -17.59
C LYS A 122 10.24 -4.92 -18.74
N ASN A 123 9.24 -4.12 -19.12
CA ASN A 123 8.45 -4.45 -20.31
C ASN A 123 8.03 -3.22 -21.12
N LYS A 124 7.72 -3.44 -22.42
CA LYS A 124 7.33 -2.37 -23.36
C LYS A 124 6.03 -1.66 -22.99
N GLU A 125 5.30 -2.14 -21.98
CA GLU A 125 4.00 -1.64 -21.57
C GLU A 125 4.05 -0.81 -20.28
N ASN A 126 5.22 -0.55 -19.70
CA ASN A 126 5.42 0.15 -18.43
C ASN A 126 4.67 -0.49 -17.24
N LYS A 127 4.41 -1.78 -17.33
CA LYS A 127 3.73 -2.58 -16.31
C LYS A 127 4.67 -2.95 -15.17
N ILE A 128 4.19 -2.84 -13.94
CA ILE A 128 4.84 -3.41 -12.76
C ILE A 128 4.09 -4.68 -12.39
N ASP A 129 4.82 -5.79 -12.25
CA ASP A 129 4.25 -7.05 -11.83
C ASP A 129 3.65 -6.91 -10.41
N PHE A 130 2.51 -7.53 -10.18
CA PHE A 130 1.76 -7.40 -8.93
C PHE A 130 2.60 -7.75 -7.68
N ASP A 131 3.43 -8.78 -7.77
CA ASP A 131 4.34 -9.24 -6.71
C ASP A 131 5.48 -8.27 -6.39
N LEU A 132 5.70 -7.25 -7.22
CA LEU A 132 6.64 -6.16 -6.96
C LEU A 132 5.98 -4.93 -6.33
N VAL A 133 4.66 -4.92 -6.17
CA VAL A 133 3.95 -3.79 -5.56
C VAL A 133 3.96 -3.95 -4.04
N PRO A 134 4.52 -2.98 -3.28
CA PRO A 134 4.54 -3.08 -1.82
C PRO A 134 3.14 -3.26 -1.21
N GLY A 135 3.01 -4.09 -0.18
CA GLY A 135 1.74 -4.38 0.50
C GLY A 135 1.03 -3.11 0.98
N GLU A 136 1.77 -2.12 1.48
CA GLU A 136 1.22 -0.82 1.88
C GLU A 136 0.62 -0.03 0.71
N ILE A 137 1.23 -0.12 -0.46
CA ILE A 137 0.67 0.46 -1.69
C ILE A 137 -0.60 -0.29 -2.10
N LEU A 138 -0.57 -1.65 -2.10
CA LEU A 138 -1.73 -2.48 -2.42
C LEU A 138 -2.90 -2.18 -1.49
N SER A 139 -2.68 -2.15 -0.18
CA SER A 139 -3.71 -1.86 0.83
C SER A 139 -4.35 -0.49 0.61
N SER A 140 -3.57 0.50 0.15
CA SER A 140 -4.08 1.84 -0.18
C SER A 140 -5.09 1.86 -1.32
N PHE A 141 -5.07 0.85 -2.22
CA PHE A 141 -6.03 0.70 -3.31
C PHE A 141 -7.33 -0.01 -2.90
N VAL A 142 -7.31 -0.86 -1.87
CA VAL A 142 -8.49 -1.66 -1.46
C VAL A 142 -9.56 -0.79 -0.80
N GLY A 143 -9.18 0.18 0.01
CA GLY A 143 -10.10 1.02 0.76
C GLY A 143 -11.00 1.93 -0.10
N ARG A 144 -12.15 2.35 0.46
CA ARG A 144 -12.99 3.43 -0.07
C ARG A 144 -12.30 4.78 0.15
N GLY A 145 -11.26 5.05 -0.62
CA GLY A 145 -10.50 6.30 -0.51
C GLY A 145 -10.80 7.28 -1.64
N TYR A 146 -10.20 8.44 -1.53
CA TYR A 146 -10.22 9.47 -2.58
C TYR A 146 -9.49 8.98 -3.83
N VAL A 147 -9.74 9.64 -4.96
CA VAL A 147 -9.11 9.32 -6.26
C VAL A 147 -7.59 9.44 -6.17
N LEU A 148 -7.08 10.51 -5.59
CA LEU A 148 -5.64 10.74 -5.38
C LEU A 148 -5.36 10.85 -3.88
N CYS A 149 -4.44 10.02 -3.38
CA CYS A 149 -4.02 10.01 -1.97
C CYS A 149 -2.50 10.01 -1.86
N HIS A 150 -2.00 10.68 -0.83
CA HIS A 150 -0.65 10.47 -0.33
C HIS A 150 -0.62 9.14 0.43
N VAL A 151 0.37 8.31 0.16
CA VAL A 151 0.61 7.07 0.91
C VAL A 151 1.70 7.37 1.94
N HIS A 152 1.32 7.29 3.21
CA HIS A 152 2.27 7.45 4.31
C HIS A 152 3.02 6.14 4.50
N CYS A 153 4.14 6.01 3.86
CA CYS A 153 4.98 4.82 3.90
C CYS A 153 6.33 5.10 4.56
N SER A 154 7.04 4.03 4.91
CA SER A 154 8.40 4.13 5.47
C SER A 154 9.39 4.68 4.45
N GLU A 155 10.53 5.16 4.93
CA GLU A 155 11.62 5.62 4.06
C GLU A 155 12.15 4.49 3.17
N GLU A 156 12.10 3.25 3.64
CA GLU A 156 12.49 2.06 2.90
C GLU A 156 11.54 1.77 1.73
N ILE A 157 10.23 1.91 1.92
CA ILE A 157 9.25 1.80 0.84
C ILE A 157 9.46 2.91 -0.18
N GLU A 158 9.74 4.13 0.28
CA GLU A 158 10.09 5.23 -0.63
C GLU A 158 11.34 4.89 -1.47
N LYS A 159 12.40 4.40 -0.84
CA LYS A 159 13.63 3.94 -1.52
C LYS A 159 13.34 2.79 -2.48
N TYR A 160 12.47 1.86 -2.09
CA TYR A 160 12.07 0.74 -2.94
C TYR A 160 11.29 1.23 -4.17
N CYS A 161 10.34 2.14 -4.02
CA CYS A 161 9.64 2.76 -5.14
C CYS A 161 10.61 3.44 -6.11
N LYS A 162 11.60 4.17 -5.58
CA LYS A 162 12.64 4.79 -6.39
C LYS A 162 13.49 3.75 -7.13
N SER A 163 13.89 2.66 -6.45
CA SER A 163 14.67 1.60 -7.05
C SER A 163 13.95 0.90 -8.21
N LEU A 164 12.65 0.65 -8.03
CA LEU A 164 11.80 0.11 -9.10
C LEU A 164 11.70 1.06 -10.29
N TYR A 165 11.49 2.35 -10.01
CA TYR A 165 11.37 3.36 -11.06
C TYR A 165 12.65 3.53 -11.86
N GLU A 166 13.80 3.61 -11.19
CA GLU A 166 15.11 3.82 -11.78
C GLU A 166 15.79 2.50 -12.23
N ASN A 167 15.13 1.36 -11.98
CA ASN A 167 15.58 0.01 -12.36
C ASN A 167 16.97 -0.35 -11.81
N TYR A 168 17.21 -0.04 -10.53
CA TYR A 168 18.38 -0.55 -9.82
C TYR A 168 17.95 -1.53 -8.71
N LYS A 169 18.88 -2.41 -8.30
CA LYS A 169 18.61 -3.39 -7.26
C LYS A 169 18.79 -2.76 -5.88
N LEU A 170 17.71 -2.72 -5.10
CA LEU A 170 17.80 -2.40 -3.69
C LEU A 170 18.30 -3.64 -2.92
N GLU A 171 19.28 -3.47 -2.03
CA GLU A 171 19.68 -4.53 -1.12
C GLU A 171 18.66 -4.64 0.02
N ILE A 172 18.00 -5.79 0.09
CA ILE A 172 17.08 -6.13 1.16
C ILE A 172 17.76 -7.13 2.08
N ASN A 173 17.77 -6.83 3.36
CA ASN A 173 18.35 -7.65 4.42
C ASN A 173 17.40 -7.74 5.63
N ALA A 174 17.74 -8.50 6.65
CA ALA A 174 16.91 -8.69 7.84
C ALA A 174 16.61 -7.39 8.60
N ASP A 175 17.50 -6.40 8.52
CA ASP A 175 17.33 -5.14 9.26
C ASP A 175 16.34 -4.18 8.59
N ASN A 176 16.32 -4.15 7.25
CA ASN A 176 15.48 -3.23 6.50
C ASN A 176 14.16 -3.85 6.00
N ILE A 177 14.05 -5.20 5.93
CA ILE A 177 12.81 -5.86 5.48
C ILE A 177 11.62 -5.50 6.37
N LYS A 178 11.84 -5.34 7.67
CA LYS A 178 10.80 -4.96 8.63
C LYS A 178 10.06 -3.67 8.26
N ASN A 179 10.76 -2.75 7.59
CA ASN A 179 10.20 -1.47 7.17
C ASN A 179 9.57 -1.51 5.76
N LEU A 180 9.70 -2.65 5.06
CA LEU A 180 9.09 -2.91 3.76
C LEU A 180 7.79 -3.71 3.87
N LEU A 181 7.58 -4.43 5.00
CA LEU A 181 6.42 -5.27 5.22
C LEU A 181 5.23 -4.45 5.72
N HIS A 182 4.09 -4.68 5.12
CA HIS A 182 2.80 -4.30 5.70
C HIS A 182 2.42 -5.29 6.82
N TYR A 183 1.51 -4.90 7.73
CA TYR A 183 1.10 -5.79 8.82
C TYR A 183 0.48 -7.11 8.32
N ASP A 184 -0.31 -7.05 7.25
CA ASP A 184 -0.91 -8.25 6.63
C ASP A 184 0.18 -9.18 6.07
N ASP A 185 1.25 -8.63 5.48
CA ASP A 185 2.37 -9.42 4.95
C ASP A 185 3.10 -10.16 6.08
N LEU A 186 3.28 -9.51 7.23
CA LEU A 186 3.91 -10.13 8.39
C LEU A 186 3.06 -11.27 8.95
N GLU A 187 1.74 -11.08 9.03
CA GLU A 187 0.79 -12.11 9.46
C GLU A 187 0.87 -13.33 8.55
N ASP A 188 0.80 -13.12 7.23
CA ASP A 188 0.87 -14.19 6.23
C ASP A 188 2.21 -14.93 6.27
N LEU A 189 3.33 -14.21 6.33
CA LEU A 189 4.67 -14.80 6.41
C LEU A 189 4.86 -15.62 7.67
N ALA A 190 4.43 -15.13 8.82
CA ALA A 190 4.51 -15.84 10.08
C ALA A 190 3.62 -17.09 10.07
N GLY A 191 2.43 -17.01 9.49
CA GLY A 191 1.56 -18.16 9.28
C GLY A 191 2.19 -19.24 8.39
N LEU A 192 2.75 -18.85 7.25
CA LEU A 192 3.45 -19.77 6.33
C LEU A 192 4.69 -20.40 6.98
N TYR A 193 5.47 -19.62 7.73
CA TYR A 193 6.62 -20.09 8.47
C TYR A 193 6.22 -21.19 9.48
N LEU A 194 5.16 -20.95 10.28
CA LEU A 194 4.67 -21.94 11.24
C LEU A 194 4.16 -23.22 10.58
N GLN A 195 3.47 -23.10 9.44
CA GLN A 195 3.03 -24.26 8.69
C GLN A 195 4.21 -25.09 8.19
N GLU A 196 5.22 -24.45 7.66
CA GLU A 196 6.32 -25.17 7.06
C GLU A 196 7.37 -25.65 8.04
N LYS A 197 7.81 -24.79 8.95
CA LYS A 197 8.91 -25.11 9.90
C LYS A 197 8.43 -25.83 11.13
N LYS A 198 7.31 -25.42 11.69
CA LYS A 198 6.74 -26.00 12.91
C LYS A 198 5.67 -27.05 12.66
N LYS A 199 5.30 -27.29 11.37
CA LYS A 199 4.31 -28.30 10.92
C LYS A 199 2.91 -28.10 11.51
N TYR A 200 2.52 -26.87 11.70
CA TYR A 200 1.16 -26.51 12.05
C TYR A 200 0.26 -26.38 10.80
N TYR A 201 -1.04 -26.49 11.01
CA TYR A 201 -2.08 -26.15 10.05
C TYR A 201 -2.87 -24.97 10.57
N ILE A 202 -3.04 -23.93 9.75
CA ILE A 202 -3.90 -22.78 10.08
C ILE A 202 -5.36 -23.25 10.10
N ILE A 203 -6.13 -22.84 11.11
CA ILE A 203 -7.58 -23.02 11.16
C ILE A 203 -8.24 -21.80 10.49
N PRO A 204 -8.68 -21.90 9.23
CA PRO A 204 -9.09 -20.73 8.44
C PRO A 204 -10.28 -19.95 9.04
N SER A 205 -11.15 -20.63 9.80
CA SER A 205 -12.30 -19.99 10.45
C SER A 205 -11.92 -19.02 11.56
N THR A 206 -10.67 -19.05 12.02
CA THR A 206 -10.17 -18.16 13.08
C THR A 206 -9.54 -16.88 12.54
N ASN A 207 -9.16 -16.86 11.27
CA ASN A 207 -8.71 -15.67 10.56
C ASN A 207 -9.92 -14.80 10.16
N LYS A 208 -10.53 -14.13 11.14
CA LYS A 208 -11.62 -13.19 10.89
C LYS A 208 -11.20 -11.79 11.31
N GLN A 209 -11.42 -10.82 10.44
CA GLN A 209 -11.31 -9.40 10.77
C GLN A 209 -12.09 -9.11 12.07
N GLY A 210 -11.38 -8.68 13.12
CA GLY A 210 -11.97 -8.34 14.41
C GLY A 210 -11.59 -9.25 15.58
N SER A 211 -10.79 -10.29 15.40
CA SER A 211 -10.13 -10.99 16.50
C SER A 211 -8.93 -10.14 16.96
N LYS A 212 -9.15 -9.31 17.98
CA LYS A 212 -8.13 -8.36 18.49
C LYS A 212 -6.97 -9.00 19.25
N LEU A 213 -7.00 -10.33 19.46
CA LEU A 213 -6.04 -11.00 20.35
C LEU A 213 -5.09 -11.95 19.64
N ILE A 214 -5.49 -12.57 18.55
CA ILE A 214 -4.67 -13.51 17.77
C ILE A 214 -5.03 -13.36 16.29
N GLU A 215 -4.06 -13.65 15.42
CA GLU A 215 -4.29 -13.68 13.97
C GLU A 215 -4.85 -15.05 13.55
N TYR A 216 -4.21 -16.14 13.99
CA TYR A 216 -4.61 -17.50 13.67
C TYR A 216 -4.62 -18.41 14.90
N GLU A 217 -5.60 -19.35 14.93
CA GLU A 217 -5.49 -20.58 15.68
C GLU A 217 -4.87 -21.66 14.77
N LEU A 218 -3.95 -22.45 15.34
CA LEU A 218 -3.19 -23.47 14.63
C LEU A 218 -3.33 -24.82 15.33
N ARG A 219 -3.16 -25.90 14.56
CA ARG A 219 -3.07 -27.26 15.07
C ARG A 219 -1.98 -28.03 14.36
N ASP A 220 -1.25 -28.89 15.10
CA ASP A 220 -0.35 -29.87 14.51
C ASP A 220 -1.07 -31.19 14.21
N SER A 221 -0.36 -32.15 13.62
CA SER A 221 -0.88 -33.48 13.31
C SER A 221 -1.22 -34.31 14.54
N CYS A 222 -0.67 -33.98 15.72
CA CYS A 222 -0.94 -34.64 17.00
C CYS A 222 -2.12 -34.01 17.75
N GLY A 223 -2.71 -32.93 17.21
CA GLY A 223 -3.82 -32.22 17.81
C GLY A 223 -3.41 -31.15 18.82
N ASN A 224 -2.11 -30.88 19.00
CA ASN A 224 -1.65 -29.79 19.82
C ASN A 224 -2.10 -28.45 19.22
N LYS A 225 -2.50 -27.55 20.11
CA LYS A 225 -3.03 -26.23 19.73
C LYS A 225 -1.99 -25.14 19.88
N ALA A 226 -1.94 -24.25 18.94
CA ALA A 226 -1.17 -23.02 19.03
C ALA A 226 -2.00 -21.82 18.54
N CYS A 227 -1.55 -20.63 18.85
CA CYS A 227 -2.05 -19.40 18.28
C CYS A 227 -0.88 -18.44 18.02
N ILE A 228 -1.09 -17.49 17.14
CA ILE A 228 -0.08 -16.46 16.83
C ILE A 228 -0.70 -15.07 16.91
N GLN A 229 0.10 -14.14 17.42
CA GLN A 229 -0.14 -12.70 17.34
C GLN A 229 1.04 -12.02 16.68
N CYS A 230 0.76 -11.22 15.66
CA CYS A 230 1.74 -10.40 14.97
C CYS A 230 1.55 -8.91 15.34
N LYS A 231 2.64 -8.16 15.46
CA LYS A 231 2.61 -6.72 15.68
C LYS A 231 3.72 -6.02 14.92
N ILE A 232 3.37 -4.96 14.21
CA ILE A 232 4.30 -4.01 13.62
C ILE A 232 4.36 -2.77 14.51
N GLY A 233 5.57 -2.22 14.70
CA GLY A 233 5.82 -1.04 15.52
C GLY A 233 5.99 -1.36 17.00
N ASP A 234 5.86 -0.33 17.86
CA ASP A 234 6.18 -0.40 19.31
C ASP A 234 5.03 -0.95 20.16
N SER A 235 4.01 -1.54 19.53
CA SER A 235 2.86 -2.08 20.24
C SER A 235 3.25 -3.39 20.95
N GLU A 236 3.09 -3.43 22.26
CA GLU A 236 3.29 -4.64 23.05
C GLU A 236 2.20 -5.69 22.80
N VAL A 237 2.59 -6.95 22.81
CA VAL A 237 1.68 -8.09 22.80
C VAL A 237 1.33 -8.48 24.23
N ASP A 238 0.07 -8.38 24.58
CA ASP A 238 -0.44 -8.80 25.90
C ASP A 238 -0.62 -10.33 25.97
N VAL A 239 0.49 -11.03 26.18
CA VAL A 239 0.52 -12.50 26.27
C VAL A 239 -0.37 -13.01 27.42
N LYS A 240 -0.49 -12.28 28.54
CA LYS A 240 -1.35 -12.66 29.67
C LYS A 240 -2.81 -12.74 29.23
N LYS A 241 -3.28 -11.75 28.52
CA LYS A 241 -4.65 -11.71 28.00
C LYS A 241 -4.92 -12.80 26.96
N ILE A 242 -3.92 -13.12 26.12
CA ILE A 242 -4.01 -14.25 25.20
C ILE A 242 -4.09 -15.55 25.99
N ARG A 243 -3.26 -15.74 27.02
CA ARG A 243 -3.25 -16.92 27.89
C ARG A 243 -4.58 -17.15 28.60
N GLU A 244 -5.21 -16.11 29.12
CA GLU A 244 -6.53 -16.20 29.75
C GLU A 244 -7.57 -16.80 28.82
N LYS A 245 -7.55 -16.43 27.55
CA LYS A 245 -8.52 -16.91 26.55
C LYS A 245 -8.12 -18.25 25.93
N TYR A 246 -6.81 -18.52 25.81
CA TYR A 246 -6.24 -19.70 25.18
C TYR A 246 -5.31 -20.47 26.15
N PRO A 247 -5.82 -21.02 27.26
CA PRO A 247 -5.02 -21.53 28.39
C PRO A 247 -4.13 -22.72 28.01
N HIS A 248 -4.47 -23.47 26.97
CA HIS A 248 -3.77 -24.69 26.58
C HIS A 248 -2.97 -24.56 25.28
N HIS A 249 -2.92 -23.37 24.68
CA HIS A 249 -2.22 -23.15 23.43
C HIS A 249 -0.74 -22.81 23.66
N ILE A 250 0.11 -23.21 22.73
CA ILE A 250 1.40 -22.56 22.54
C ILE A 250 1.11 -21.20 21.91
N ILE A 251 1.67 -20.12 22.48
CA ILE A 251 1.46 -18.76 21.97
C ILE A 251 2.71 -18.37 21.20
N TYR A 252 2.59 -18.18 19.90
CA TYR A 252 3.63 -17.60 19.09
C TYR A 252 3.44 -16.09 19.01
N VAL A 253 4.56 -15.35 19.14
CA VAL A 253 4.58 -13.89 19.03
C VAL A 253 5.58 -13.50 17.95
N CYS A 254 5.12 -12.79 16.94
CA CYS A 254 5.96 -12.22 15.90
C CYS A 254 5.89 -10.69 15.96
N THR A 255 6.97 -10.06 16.41
CA THR A 255 7.06 -8.60 16.52
C THR A 255 8.33 -8.10 15.85
N LEU A 256 8.27 -6.89 15.31
CA LEU A 256 9.45 -6.21 14.78
C LEU A 256 10.34 -5.61 15.87
N ASN A 257 9.82 -5.46 17.10
CA ASN A 257 10.60 -5.04 18.25
C ASN A 257 11.29 -6.26 18.89
N GLU A 258 12.61 -6.28 18.85
CA GLU A 258 13.44 -7.42 19.29
C GLU A 258 13.82 -7.40 20.79
N GLU A 259 13.36 -6.42 21.56
CA GLU A 259 13.80 -6.21 22.94
C GLU A 259 13.10 -7.11 23.98
N ILE A 260 12.04 -7.84 23.62
CA ILE A 260 11.26 -8.64 24.57
C ILE A 260 11.41 -10.13 24.29
N ASP A 261 12.31 -10.79 24.97
CA ASP A 261 12.50 -12.26 24.86
C ASP A 261 11.76 -13.05 25.95
N ASP A 262 11.38 -12.43 27.06
CA ASP A 262 10.68 -13.09 28.17
C ASP A 262 9.25 -12.56 28.33
N PHE A 263 8.28 -13.37 27.94
CA PHE A 263 6.86 -13.06 28.11
C PHE A 263 6.32 -13.44 29.50
N GLY A 264 7.17 -13.97 30.41
CA GLY A 264 6.74 -14.50 31.69
C GLY A 264 5.79 -15.71 31.56
N ASP A 265 5.79 -16.38 30.44
CA ASP A 265 4.95 -17.54 30.13
C ASP A 265 5.78 -18.61 29.41
N ASN A 266 5.97 -19.76 30.02
CA ASN A 266 6.78 -20.87 29.52
C ASN A 266 6.22 -21.56 28.26
N LYS A 267 5.04 -21.21 27.83
CA LYS A 267 4.40 -21.67 26.57
C LYS A 267 4.24 -20.53 25.57
N ALA A 268 4.90 -19.41 25.77
CA ALA A 268 4.98 -18.34 24.78
C ALA A 268 6.36 -18.36 24.12
N GLU A 269 6.39 -18.43 22.82
CA GLU A 269 7.60 -18.47 21.99
C GLU A 269 7.60 -17.27 21.04
N ARG A 270 8.72 -16.58 20.97
CA ARG A 270 8.96 -15.55 19.96
C ARG A 270 9.40 -16.20 18.65
N ILE A 271 8.93 -15.64 17.54
CA ILE A 271 9.48 -15.91 16.21
C ILE A 271 10.26 -14.65 15.78
N PRO A 272 11.60 -14.69 15.78
CA PRO A 272 12.40 -13.57 15.32
C PRO A 272 12.14 -13.30 13.82
N ILE A 273 11.98 -12.04 13.43
CA ILE A 273 11.81 -11.68 12.02
C ILE A 273 12.98 -12.16 11.16
N LYS A 274 14.19 -12.20 11.74
CA LYS A 274 15.38 -12.75 11.08
C LYS A 274 15.21 -14.22 10.70
N GLU A 275 14.58 -15.04 11.52
CA GLU A 275 14.32 -16.45 11.18
C GLU A 275 13.37 -16.58 9.98
N ILE A 276 12.34 -15.74 9.93
CA ILE A 276 11.40 -15.71 8.81
C ILE A 276 12.14 -15.27 7.54
N PHE A 277 12.97 -14.23 7.63
CA PHE A 277 13.77 -13.73 6.52
C PHE A 277 14.75 -14.78 6.00
N ASP A 278 15.52 -15.43 6.90
CA ASP A 278 16.47 -16.47 6.52
C ASP A 278 15.75 -17.67 5.88
N TRP A 279 14.57 -18.02 6.39
CA TRP A 279 13.74 -19.07 5.80
C TRP A 279 13.26 -18.70 4.41
N MET A 280 12.78 -17.48 4.18
CA MET A 280 12.37 -16.99 2.87
C MET A 280 13.53 -17.05 1.86
N HIS A 281 14.73 -16.62 2.27
CA HIS A 281 15.92 -16.65 1.41
C HIS A 281 16.38 -18.07 1.05
N GLN A 282 16.16 -19.06 1.91
CA GLN A 282 16.45 -20.47 1.63
C GLN A 282 15.47 -21.05 0.59
N LYS A 283 14.28 -20.48 0.51
CA LYS A 283 13.30 -20.79 -0.51
C LYS A 283 13.61 -19.97 -1.74
N ARG A 284 14.36 -20.52 -2.69
CA ARG A 284 14.34 -19.99 -4.05
C ARG A 284 12.92 -20.20 -4.58
N TRP A 285 12.10 -19.19 -4.44
CA TRP A 285 10.84 -19.12 -5.20
C TRP A 285 11.23 -19.06 -6.68
N SER A 286 11.29 -20.23 -7.28
CA SER A 286 11.57 -20.41 -8.72
C SER A 286 10.31 -20.13 -9.51
#